data_22dd52cd60f8ce7c3263302b332bc0cf
#
_entry.id   22dd52cd60f8ce7c3263302b332bc0cf
#
_cell.length_a   1.000
_cell.length_b   1.000
_cell.length_c   1.000
_cell.angle_alpha   90.00
_cell.angle_beta   90.00
_cell.angle_gamma   90.00
#
_symmetry.space_group_name_H-M   'P 1'
#
loop_
_entity.id
_entity.type
_entity.pdbx_description
1 polymer ?
#
loop_
_entity_poly.entity_id
_entity_poly.type
_entity_poly.pdbx_seq_one_letter_code
_entity_poly.pdbx_strand_id
1 'polypeptide(L)'
;MFLKIKKRIDRELKKYSLEIEKTYHLNTLSPLLFKSIKEYILREGKRVRPILFCIGYLGFAKRPARGLFKSAISLELLHDFMLIHDDIIDKSDIRRGKPAMHVVLDKKIPKNKGVKFNGQDMAIVTG
;
A
#
# COMPACT_ATOMS: atom_id res chain seq x y z
N MET A 1 -7.08 -21.05 -9.84
CA MET A 1 -7.34 -20.64 -8.44
C MET A 1 -6.55 -19.38 -8.06
N PHE A 2 -5.23 -19.38 -8.19
CA PHE A 2 -4.34 -18.27 -7.86
C PHE A 2 -4.77 -16.92 -8.47
N LEU A 3 -5.00 -16.85 -9.79
CA LEU A 3 -5.42 -15.61 -10.46
C LEU A 3 -6.79 -15.10 -10.01
N LYS A 4 -7.71 -15.99 -9.65
CA LYS A 4 -9.02 -15.60 -9.13
C LYS A 4 -8.88 -14.96 -7.75
N ILE A 5 -8.04 -15.52 -6.89
CA ILE A 5 -7.75 -14.98 -5.55
C ILE A 5 -7.04 -13.63 -5.69
N LYS A 6 -6.02 -13.51 -6.54
CA LYS A 6 -5.33 -12.24 -6.81
C LYS A 6 -6.30 -11.14 -7.24
N LYS A 7 -7.14 -11.40 -8.23
CA LYS A 7 -8.16 -10.43 -8.69
C LYS A 7 -9.12 -10.01 -7.57
N ARG A 8 -9.46 -10.93 -6.67
CA ARG A 8 -10.31 -10.61 -5.52
C ARG A 8 -9.58 -9.72 -4.52
N ILE A 9 -8.32 -10.01 -4.23
CA ILE A 9 -7.47 -9.19 -3.35
C ILE A 9 -7.31 -7.77 -3.91
N ASP A 10 -6.97 -7.62 -5.20
CA ASP A 10 -6.83 -6.30 -5.83
C ASP A 10 -8.14 -5.49 -5.77
N ARG A 11 -9.27 -6.16 -5.92
CA ARG A 11 -10.59 -5.54 -5.76
C ARG A 11 -10.87 -5.09 -4.33
N GLU A 12 -10.55 -5.92 -3.34
CA GLU A 12 -10.72 -5.56 -1.93
C GLU A 12 -9.78 -4.43 -1.50
N LEU A 13 -8.54 -4.39 -1.97
CA LEU A 13 -7.61 -3.27 -1.74
C LEU A 13 -8.19 -1.95 -2.28
N LYS A 14 -8.71 -1.98 -3.51
CA LYS A 14 -9.34 -0.80 -4.12
C LYS A 14 -10.57 -0.35 -3.33
N LYS A 15 -11.44 -1.28 -2.95
CA LYS A 15 -12.63 -0.99 -2.16
C LYS A 15 -12.24 -0.40 -0.80
N TYR A 16 -11.28 -1.00 -0.12
CA TYR A 16 -10.81 -0.55 1.19
C TYR A 16 -10.19 0.84 1.14
N SER A 17 -9.39 1.16 0.12
CA SER A 17 -8.81 2.49 -0.03
C SER A 17 -9.88 3.59 -0.21
N LEU A 18 -10.98 3.29 -0.91
CA LEU A 18 -12.11 4.21 -1.06
C LEU A 18 -12.94 4.34 0.23
N GLU A 19 -13.12 3.23 0.97
CA GLU A 19 -13.83 3.21 2.24
C GLU A 19 -13.12 4.08 3.28
N ILE A 20 -11.81 3.92 3.44
CA ILE A 20 -10.99 4.74 4.37
C ILE A 20 -11.02 6.21 3.98
N GLU A 21 -10.86 6.51 2.69
CA GLU A 21 -10.90 7.88 2.18
C GLU A 21 -12.16 8.62 2.61
N LYS A 22 -13.32 7.96 2.47
CA LYS A 22 -14.62 8.51 2.85
C LYS A 22 -14.80 8.61 4.36
N THR A 23 -14.43 7.55 5.09
CA THR A 23 -14.67 7.46 6.53
C THR A 23 -13.84 8.47 7.33
N TYR A 24 -12.59 8.68 6.94
CA TYR A 24 -11.66 9.52 7.68
C TYR A 24 -11.35 10.86 7.01
N HIS A 25 -12.02 11.18 5.91
CA HIS A 25 -11.81 12.42 5.14
C HIS A 25 -10.33 12.69 4.82
N LEU A 26 -9.57 11.64 4.46
CA LEU A 26 -8.12 11.70 4.32
C LEU A 26 -7.66 12.68 3.23
N ASN A 27 -8.47 12.88 2.19
CA ASN A 27 -8.19 13.88 1.17
C ASN A 27 -8.22 15.32 1.69
N THR A 28 -8.97 15.57 2.78
CA THR A 28 -9.03 16.89 3.41
C THR A 28 -7.84 17.10 4.37
N LEU A 29 -7.45 16.03 5.09
CA LEU A 29 -6.35 16.09 6.05
C LEU A 29 -4.98 16.23 5.36
N SER A 30 -4.70 15.40 4.38
CA SER A 30 -3.43 15.43 3.63
C SER A 30 -3.59 14.86 2.23
N PRO A 31 -4.05 15.69 1.27
CA PRO A 31 -4.30 15.21 -0.11
C PRO A 31 -3.06 14.61 -0.75
N LEU A 32 -1.88 15.21 -0.52
CA LEU A 32 -0.62 14.77 -1.08
C LEU A 32 -0.22 13.38 -0.60
N LEU A 33 -0.22 13.17 0.72
CA LEU A 33 0.18 11.90 1.31
C LEU A 33 -0.81 10.79 0.96
N PHE A 34 -2.10 11.06 1.12
CA PHE A 34 -3.11 10.05 0.85
C PHE A 34 -3.13 9.62 -0.62
N LYS A 35 -3.02 10.57 -1.56
CA LYS A 35 -2.93 10.26 -2.99
C LYS A 35 -1.69 9.42 -3.32
N SER A 36 -0.56 9.71 -2.67
CA SER A 36 0.69 8.98 -2.87
C SER A 36 0.62 7.57 -2.29
N ILE A 37 0.06 7.40 -1.08
CA ILE A 37 -0.18 6.09 -0.46
C ILE A 37 -1.14 5.25 -1.31
N LYS A 38 -2.26 5.82 -1.70
CA LYS A 38 -3.27 5.14 -2.51
C LYS A 38 -2.69 4.65 -3.85
N GLU A 39 -1.92 5.50 -4.53
CA GLU A 39 -1.23 5.12 -5.77
C GLU A 39 -0.24 3.97 -5.50
N TYR A 40 0.52 4.03 -4.41
CA TYR A 40 1.53 3.04 -4.06
C TYR A 40 0.92 1.66 -3.78
N ILE A 41 -0.08 1.56 -2.90
CA ILE A 41 -0.72 0.29 -2.52
C ILE A 41 -1.49 -0.35 -3.69
N LEU A 42 -1.99 0.46 -4.62
CA LEU A 42 -2.73 -0.02 -5.80
C LEU A 42 -1.81 -0.36 -6.98
N ARG A 43 -0.49 -0.18 -6.86
CA ARG A 43 0.47 -0.62 -7.88
C ARG A 43 0.34 -2.10 -8.14
N GLU A 44 0.54 -2.49 -9.37
CA GLU A 44 0.55 -3.89 -9.75
C GLU A 44 1.65 -4.66 -9.00
N GLY A 45 1.28 -5.81 -8.41
CA GLY A 45 2.17 -6.65 -7.63
C GLY A 45 1.75 -8.12 -7.68
N LYS A 46 2.63 -9.01 -7.25
CA LYS A 46 2.37 -10.46 -7.24
C LYS A 46 1.35 -10.88 -6.18
N ARG A 47 1.15 -10.07 -5.11
CA ARG A 47 0.23 -10.34 -3.99
C ARG A 47 0.45 -11.71 -3.33
N VAL A 48 1.70 -12.16 -3.26
CA VAL A 48 2.02 -13.53 -2.80
C VAL A 48 1.55 -13.76 -1.37
N ARG A 49 1.82 -12.84 -0.44
CA ARG A 49 1.46 -12.98 0.98
C ARG A 49 -0.04 -13.12 1.21
N PRO A 50 -0.89 -12.21 0.74
CA PRO A 50 -2.33 -12.35 0.91
C PRO A 50 -2.91 -13.56 0.16
N ILE A 51 -2.31 -13.97 -0.97
CA ILE A 51 -2.75 -15.15 -1.69
C ILE A 51 -2.45 -16.41 -0.89
N LEU A 52 -1.23 -16.55 -0.34
CA LEU A 52 -0.87 -17.71 0.49
C LEU A 52 -1.74 -17.79 1.75
N PHE A 53 -2.05 -16.65 2.36
CA PHE A 53 -2.99 -16.60 3.49
C PHE A 53 -4.38 -17.16 3.10
N CYS A 54 -4.92 -16.70 1.97
CA CYS A 54 -6.20 -17.20 1.48
C CYS A 54 -6.15 -18.69 1.13
N ILE A 55 -5.10 -19.17 0.47
CA ILE A 55 -4.93 -20.57 0.09
C ILE A 55 -4.80 -21.44 1.35
N GLY A 56 -4.00 -21.04 2.33
CA GLY A 56 -3.86 -21.74 3.60
C GLY A 56 -5.19 -21.89 4.31
N TYR A 57 -5.97 -20.81 4.41
CA TYR A 57 -7.31 -20.87 5.00
C TYR A 57 -8.25 -21.84 4.23
N LEU A 58 -8.32 -21.70 2.90
CA LEU A 58 -9.19 -22.49 2.05
C LEU A 58 -8.79 -23.97 1.97
N GLY A 59 -7.55 -24.30 2.33
CA GLY A 59 -7.09 -25.70 2.44
C GLY A 59 -7.76 -26.45 3.59
N PHE A 60 -8.19 -25.74 4.62
CA PHE A 60 -8.85 -26.32 5.81
C PHE A 60 -10.35 -26.01 5.89
N ALA A 61 -10.80 -24.93 5.27
CA ALA A 61 -12.17 -24.47 5.32
C ALA A 61 -12.95 -24.82 4.04
N LYS A 62 -14.14 -25.40 4.19
CA LYS A 62 -15.04 -25.73 3.06
C LYS A 62 -15.56 -24.50 2.32
N ARG A 63 -15.60 -23.33 2.97
CA ARG A 63 -16.11 -22.07 2.42
C ARG A 63 -15.26 -20.88 2.89
N PRO A 64 -15.10 -19.81 2.07
CA PRO A 64 -14.43 -18.62 2.51
C PRO A 64 -15.23 -17.92 3.63
N ALA A 65 -14.58 -17.57 4.74
CA ALA A 65 -15.19 -16.75 5.78
C ALA A 65 -15.50 -15.33 5.23
N ARG A 66 -16.52 -14.69 5.80
CA ARG A 66 -16.99 -13.37 5.38
C ARG A 66 -15.89 -12.30 5.36
N GLY A 67 -14.90 -12.37 6.26
CA GLY A 67 -13.80 -11.42 6.38
C GLY A 67 -12.48 -11.86 5.73
N LEU A 68 -12.40 -13.04 5.13
CA LEU A 68 -11.15 -13.64 4.67
C LEU A 68 -10.29 -12.70 3.81
N PHE A 69 -10.86 -12.11 2.77
CA PHE A 69 -10.13 -11.22 1.87
C PHE A 69 -9.80 -9.87 2.52
N LYS A 70 -10.67 -9.36 3.39
CA LYS A 70 -10.41 -8.15 4.18
C LYS A 70 -9.25 -8.37 5.17
N SER A 71 -9.16 -9.54 5.78
CA SER A 71 -8.01 -9.92 6.61
C SER A 71 -6.74 -10.13 5.76
N ALA A 72 -6.87 -10.72 4.58
CA ALA A 72 -5.73 -10.94 3.69
C ALA A 72 -5.05 -9.63 3.25
N ILE A 73 -5.81 -8.57 2.97
CA ILE A 73 -5.23 -7.28 2.55
C ILE A 73 -4.42 -6.61 3.66
N SER A 74 -4.64 -6.91 4.94
CA SER A 74 -3.80 -6.37 6.02
C SER A 74 -2.35 -6.84 5.90
N LEU A 75 -2.13 -8.06 5.41
CA LEU A 75 -0.78 -8.58 5.14
C LEU A 75 -0.10 -7.87 3.97
N GLU A 76 -0.87 -7.45 2.97
CA GLU A 76 -0.31 -6.67 1.86
C GLU A 76 0.01 -5.24 2.31
N LEU A 77 -0.86 -4.61 3.09
CA LEU A 77 -0.61 -3.28 3.64
C LEU A 77 0.61 -3.26 4.55
N LEU A 78 0.75 -4.25 5.42
CA LEU A 78 1.94 -4.43 6.25
C LEU A 78 3.20 -4.62 5.39
N HIS A 79 3.09 -5.40 4.31
CA HIS A 79 4.20 -5.58 3.37
C HIS A 79 4.57 -4.28 2.66
N ASP A 80 3.59 -3.50 2.20
CA ASP A 80 3.83 -2.21 1.55
C ASP A 80 4.49 -1.21 2.52
N PHE A 81 4.06 -1.20 3.80
CA PHE A 81 4.72 -0.47 4.87
C PHE A 81 6.21 -0.81 4.97
N MET A 82 6.53 -2.10 5.05
CA MET A 82 7.93 -2.56 5.12
C MET A 82 8.72 -2.17 3.88
N LEU A 83 8.14 -2.29 2.69
CA LEU A 83 8.82 -1.94 1.44
C LEU A 83 9.16 -0.45 1.34
N ILE A 84 8.32 0.43 1.86
CA ILE A 84 8.60 1.88 1.89
C ILE A 84 9.85 2.15 2.73
N HIS A 85 9.97 1.51 3.88
CA HIS A 85 11.14 1.66 4.76
C HIS A 85 12.39 0.98 4.19
N ASP A 86 12.24 -0.22 3.63
CA ASP A 86 13.35 -0.94 2.98
C ASP A 86 13.95 -0.12 1.83
N ASP A 87 13.12 0.52 1.01
CA ASP A 87 13.58 1.35 -0.10
C ASP A 87 14.45 2.53 0.37
N ILE A 88 14.16 3.09 1.54
CA ILE A 88 14.96 4.16 2.14
C ILE A 88 16.30 3.60 2.65
N ILE A 89 16.26 2.48 3.37
CA ILE A 89 17.46 1.82 3.95
C ILE A 89 18.39 1.35 2.83
N ASP A 90 17.85 0.72 1.80
CA ASP A 90 18.58 0.16 0.67
C ASP A 90 18.96 1.22 -0.38
N LYS A 91 18.51 2.45 -0.22
CA LYS A 91 18.66 3.56 -1.20
C LYS A 91 18.14 3.17 -2.59
N SER A 92 17.00 2.46 -2.62
CA SER A 92 16.35 2.01 -3.84
C SER A 92 15.40 3.08 -4.37
N ASP A 93 15.67 3.62 -5.55
CA ASP A 93 14.85 4.68 -6.17
C ASP A 93 13.64 4.15 -6.95
N ILE A 94 13.57 2.85 -7.20
CA ILE A 94 12.52 2.22 -8.02
C ILE A 94 11.88 1.05 -7.26
N ARG A 95 10.54 1.01 -7.28
CA ARG A 95 9.74 -0.09 -6.73
C ARG A 95 8.56 -0.43 -7.65
N ARG A 96 8.45 -1.72 -8.03
CA ARG A 96 7.40 -2.20 -8.96
C ARG A 96 7.38 -1.43 -10.29
N GLY A 97 8.58 -1.14 -10.84
CA GLY A 97 8.74 -0.42 -12.10
C GLY A 97 8.40 1.08 -12.06
N LYS A 98 8.16 1.65 -10.89
CA LYS A 98 7.85 3.06 -10.66
C LYS A 98 8.78 3.65 -9.60
N PRO A 99 8.88 4.99 -9.49
CA PRO A 99 9.66 5.62 -8.44
C PRO A 99 9.22 5.15 -7.04
N ALA A 100 10.19 4.93 -6.14
CA ALA A 100 9.95 4.61 -4.74
C ALA A 100 9.22 5.77 -4.03
N MET A 101 8.61 5.50 -2.86
CA MET A 101 7.79 6.49 -2.16
C MET A 101 8.58 7.77 -1.82
N HIS A 102 9.80 7.64 -1.30
CA HIS A 102 10.64 8.78 -0.96
C HIS A 102 10.98 9.66 -2.16
N VAL A 103 11.18 9.06 -3.35
CA VAL A 103 11.42 9.79 -4.61
C VAL A 103 10.17 10.53 -5.07
N VAL A 104 8.99 9.88 -4.96
CA VAL A 104 7.70 10.50 -5.33
C VAL A 104 7.42 11.70 -4.43
N LEU A 105 7.63 11.56 -3.13
CA LEU A 105 7.37 12.64 -2.16
C LEU A 105 8.37 13.78 -2.31
N ASP A 106 9.65 13.50 -2.54
CA ASP A 106 10.66 14.53 -2.72
C ASP A 106 10.37 15.46 -3.91
N LYS A 107 9.81 14.91 -4.98
CA LYS A 107 9.37 15.69 -6.14
C LYS A 107 8.14 16.56 -5.88
N LYS A 108 7.30 16.17 -4.93
CA LYS A 108 6.01 16.83 -4.65
C LYS A 108 6.07 17.82 -3.50
N ILE A 109 7.07 17.72 -2.63
CA ILE A 109 7.25 18.65 -1.51
C ILE A 109 7.76 19.99 -2.05
N PRO A 110 7.12 21.12 -1.69
CA PRO A 110 7.62 22.45 -2.06
C PRO A 110 9.02 22.68 -1.49
N LYS A 111 9.99 22.97 -2.34
CA LYS A 111 11.37 23.31 -1.92
C LYS A 111 11.48 24.78 -1.49
N ASN A 112 10.66 25.19 -0.52
CA ASN A 112 10.71 26.54 0.01
C ASN A 112 11.75 26.66 1.14
N LYS A 113 12.42 27.82 1.25
CA LYS A 113 13.29 28.15 2.37
C LYS A 113 12.49 28.05 3.69
N GLY A 114 12.71 27.00 4.48
CA GLY A 114 12.00 26.77 5.74
C GLY A 114 11.33 25.41 5.88
N VAL A 115 11.19 24.64 4.79
CA VAL A 115 10.75 23.25 4.87
C VAL A 115 11.93 22.39 5.34
N LYS A 116 11.82 21.85 6.56
CA LYS A 116 12.86 21.01 7.17
C LYS A 116 12.80 19.54 6.76
N PHE A 117 11.68 19.10 6.17
CA PHE A 117 11.47 17.70 5.78
C PHE A 117 11.80 17.47 4.31
N ASN A 118 12.52 16.39 4.04
CA ASN A 118 12.77 15.89 2.69
C ASN A 118 11.84 14.72 2.34
N GLY A 119 11.97 14.16 1.13
CA GLY A 119 11.16 13.03 0.70
C GLY A 119 11.34 11.76 1.53
N GLN A 120 12.54 11.53 2.08
CA GLN A 120 12.81 10.39 2.96
C GLN A 120 12.08 10.54 4.30
N ASP A 121 12.18 11.71 4.93
CA ASP A 121 11.50 11.98 6.20
C ASP A 121 9.98 11.77 6.06
N MET A 122 9.41 12.29 4.98
CA MET A 122 7.99 12.12 4.70
C MET A 122 7.62 10.67 4.41
N ALA A 123 8.48 9.90 3.74
CA ALA A 123 8.24 8.49 3.46
C ALA A 123 8.31 7.64 4.74
N ILE A 124 9.20 7.95 5.68
CA ILE A 124 9.25 7.29 7.00
C ILE A 124 7.95 7.48 7.76
N VAL A 125 7.40 8.69 7.77
CA VAL A 125 6.13 8.99 8.46
C VAL A 125 4.92 8.39 7.76
N THR A 126 5.01 8.20 6.45
CA THR A 126 3.91 7.73 5.60
C THR A 126 3.79 6.21 5.59
N GLY A 127 4.91 5.49 5.66
CA GLY A 127 4.97 4.04 5.77
C GLY A 127 4.60 3.54 7.15
#